data_6fb4aa8c69886a6ff2e44ba93edadf22
#
_entry.id   6fb4aa8c69886a6ff2e44ba93edadf22
#
_cell.length_a   1.000
_cell.length_b   1.000
_cell.length_c   1.000
_cell.angle_alpha   90.00
_cell.angle_beta   90.00
_cell.angle_gamma   90.00
#
_symmetry.space_group_name_H-M   'P 1'
#
loop_
_entity.id
_entity.type
_entity.pdbx_description
1 polymer ?
#
loop_
_entity_poly.entity_id
_entity_poly.type
_entity_poly.pdbx_seq_one_letter_code
_entity_poly.pdbx_strand_id
1 'polypeptide(L)'
;MNLHHDKEAFKELIIGAANELAIPGNIIEKDYYVTITLKSLSDKLEDMVFKGGTSLTKCYQLLDRFSEDIDLSYTAESGVPGDSRKRQLKKAVLSTMNEIDLDITNLDETRSRRNYNCYRAAYSSMYGQSDILKPELVVETYVALLPFPTARRMVDNYIYRFLRKINRLDLAEKYDLLPFEITAQTIERTLVDKIFAICDYYMQGKAERHSRHLYDIFKIMEKVQITDELAALISEVRKQRSTLAVCPSAKENVCVTDILYEIIEKETYK
;
A
#
# COMPACT_ATOMS: atom_id res chain seq x y z
N MET A 1 -14.29 3.27 19.84
CA MET A 1 -15.38 3.67 18.89
C MET A 1 -14.72 4.34 17.69
N ASN A 2 -15.07 3.94 16.47
CA ASN A 2 -14.51 4.58 15.27
C ASN A 2 -14.99 6.03 15.16
N LEU A 3 -14.07 6.94 14.79
CA LEU A 3 -14.34 8.37 14.71
C LEU A 3 -15.47 8.71 13.71
N HIS A 4 -15.56 8.00 12.58
CA HIS A 4 -16.60 8.25 11.55
C HIS A 4 -18.04 7.93 12.00
N HIS A 5 -18.22 7.26 13.15
CA HIS A 5 -19.55 7.10 13.78
C HIS A 5 -20.02 8.38 14.50
N ASP A 6 -19.08 9.23 14.94
CA ASP A 6 -19.36 10.56 15.50
C ASP A 6 -19.19 11.60 14.37
N LYS A 7 -20.26 11.81 13.60
CA LYS A 7 -20.21 12.61 12.37
C LYS A 7 -19.78 14.07 12.60
N GLU A 8 -20.14 14.64 13.75
CA GLU A 8 -19.76 16.03 14.09
C GLU A 8 -18.26 16.09 14.41
N ALA A 9 -17.77 15.23 15.30
CA ALA A 9 -16.36 15.17 15.63
C ALA A 9 -15.51 14.80 14.40
N PHE A 10 -15.99 13.88 13.55
CA PHE A 10 -15.28 13.50 12.32
C PHE A 10 -15.08 14.70 11.40
N LYS A 11 -16.17 15.47 11.18
CA LYS A 11 -16.11 16.68 10.35
C LYS A 11 -15.18 17.74 10.93
N GLU A 12 -15.30 18.02 12.22
CA GLU A 12 -14.48 19.03 12.90
C GLU A 12 -12.99 18.68 12.85
N LEU A 13 -12.65 17.42 13.15
CA LEU A 13 -11.26 16.97 13.16
C LEU A 13 -10.63 16.93 11.78
N ILE A 14 -11.38 16.55 10.74
CA ILE A 14 -10.87 16.62 9.35
C ILE A 14 -10.63 18.08 8.94
N ILE A 15 -11.58 18.98 9.19
CA ILE A 15 -11.42 20.41 8.86
C ILE A 15 -10.25 21.02 9.64
N GLY A 16 -10.15 20.73 10.94
CA GLY A 16 -9.05 21.20 11.77
C GLY A 16 -7.71 20.72 11.29
N ALA A 17 -7.59 19.44 10.98
CA ALA A 17 -6.37 18.85 10.43
C ALA A 17 -6.03 19.42 9.04
N ALA A 18 -7.03 19.64 8.18
CA ALA A 18 -6.82 20.22 6.86
C ALA A 18 -6.23 21.63 6.93
N ASN A 19 -6.78 22.47 7.81
CA ASN A 19 -6.31 23.84 8.00
C ASN A 19 -4.91 23.88 8.62
N GLU A 20 -4.67 23.06 9.65
CA GLU A 20 -3.41 23.07 10.41
C GLU A 20 -2.24 22.47 9.65
N LEU A 21 -2.48 21.42 8.85
CA LEU A 21 -1.47 20.70 8.10
C LEU A 21 -1.32 21.18 6.65
N ALA A 22 -2.21 22.08 6.19
CA ALA A 22 -2.30 22.53 4.80
C ALA A 22 -2.46 21.35 3.80
N ILE A 23 -3.26 20.34 4.19
CA ILE A 23 -3.55 19.15 3.38
C ILE A 23 -5.04 19.16 3.02
N PRO A 24 -5.42 18.89 1.75
CA PRO A 24 -6.83 18.80 1.36
C PRO A 24 -7.63 17.83 2.25
N GLY A 25 -8.82 18.24 2.68
CA GLY A 25 -9.62 17.47 3.63
C GLY A 25 -10.05 16.09 3.11
N ASN A 26 -10.28 15.95 1.80
CA ASN A 26 -10.56 14.64 1.17
C ASN A 26 -9.36 13.67 1.25
N ILE A 27 -8.12 14.19 1.25
CA ILE A 27 -6.92 13.39 1.48
C ILE A 27 -6.85 12.94 2.94
N ILE A 28 -7.17 13.81 3.89
CA ILE A 28 -7.19 13.47 5.32
C ILE A 28 -8.29 12.43 5.62
N GLU A 29 -9.46 12.59 5.04
CA GLU A 29 -10.54 11.61 5.14
C GLU A 29 -10.13 10.25 4.61
N LYS A 30 -9.53 10.20 3.43
CA LYS A 30 -9.02 8.96 2.84
C LYS A 30 -7.92 8.32 3.68
N ASP A 31 -6.97 9.13 4.14
CA ASP A 31 -5.88 8.70 5.02
C ASP A 31 -6.38 8.06 6.32
N TYR A 32 -7.45 8.63 6.89
CA TYR A 32 -8.12 8.04 8.05
C TYR A 32 -8.63 6.63 7.75
N TYR A 33 -9.43 6.45 6.67
CA TYR A 33 -9.97 5.14 6.31
C TYR A 33 -8.87 4.13 5.97
N VAL A 34 -7.83 4.53 5.25
CA VAL A 34 -6.64 3.70 4.98
C VAL A 34 -6.01 3.23 6.30
N THR A 35 -5.83 4.15 7.26
CA THR A 35 -5.13 3.84 8.51
C THR A 35 -5.92 2.91 9.42
N ILE A 36 -7.23 3.15 9.62
CA ILE A 36 -8.05 2.26 10.46
C ILE A 36 -8.19 0.86 9.84
N THR A 37 -8.23 0.78 8.51
CA THR A 37 -8.22 -0.49 7.79
C THR A 37 -6.92 -1.26 8.02
N LEU A 38 -5.77 -0.60 7.88
CA LEU A 38 -4.46 -1.20 8.15
C LEU A 38 -4.35 -1.69 9.59
N LYS A 39 -4.83 -0.90 10.57
CA LYS A 39 -4.81 -1.26 11.99
C LYS A 39 -5.64 -2.52 12.23
N SER A 40 -6.89 -2.54 11.82
CA SER A 40 -7.78 -3.69 11.98
C SER A 40 -7.24 -4.96 11.29
N LEU A 41 -6.61 -4.82 10.11
CA LEU A 41 -5.97 -5.95 9.42
C LEU A 41 -4.73 -6.45 10.14
N SER A 42 -3.89 -5.56 10.69
CA SER A 42 -2.68 -5.93 11.43
C SER A 42 -3.01 -6.70 12.72
N ASP A 43 -4.12 -6.36 13.38
CA ASP A 43 -4.61 -7.07 14.58
C ASP A 43 -5.11 -8.48 14.27
N LYS A 44 -5.54 -8.75 13.03
CA LYS A 44 -6.09 -10.04 12.60
C LYS A 44 -5.08 -10.96 11.93
N LEU A 45 -3.99 -10.41 11.40
CA LEU A 45 -3.04 -11.09 10.53
C LEU A 45 -1.60 -10.79 10.96
N GLU A 46 -1.06 -11.58 11.88
CA GLU A 46 0.32 -11.42 12.39
C GLU A 46 1.39 -11.46 11.27
N ASP A 47 1.17 -12.31 10.26
CA ASP A 47 2.10 -12.51 9.14
C ASP A 47 1.84 -11.55 7.96
N MET A 48 0.97 -10.55 8.12
CA MET A 48 0.69 -9.58 7.07
C MET A 48 1.89 -8.66 6.83
N VAL A 49 2.17 -8.41 5.57
CA VAL A 49 3.20 -7.45 5.15
C VAL A 49 2.56 -6.36 4.30
N PHE A 50 2.65 -5.14 4.77
CA PHE A 50 2.24 -3.94 4.06
C PHE A 50 3.33 -3.51 3.07
N LYS A 51 2.96 -3.23 1.83
CA LYS A 51 3.92 -2.92 0.76
C LYS A 51 3.37 -1.83 -0.19
N GLY A 52 4.04 -1.64 -1.31
CA GLY A 52 3.60 -0.71 -2.36
C GLY A 52 3.86 0.76 -2.07
N GLY A 53 3.21 1.64 -2.85
CA GLY A 53 3.40 3.08 -2.75
C GLY A 53 2.91 3.65 -1.42
N THR A 54 1.81 3.14 -0.89
CA THR A 54 1.23 3.61 0.36
C THR A 54 2.09 3.26 1.56
N SER A 55 2.82 2.13 1.54
CA SER A 55 3.80 1.81 2.58
C SER A 55 4.99 2.78 2.56
N LEU A 56 5.45 3.22 1.38
CA LEU A 56 6.49 4.23 1.25
C LEU A 56 6.08 5.58 1.87
N THR A 57 4.81 5.96 1.72
CA THR A 57 4.28 7.19 2.32
C THR A 57 4.08 7.04 3.82
N LYS A 58 3.40 5.97 4.26
CA LYS A 58 2.97 5.80 5.65
C LYS A 58 4.08 5.33 6.59
N CYS A 59 4.90 4.37 6.15
CA CYS A 59 5.92 3.73 6.96
C CYS A 59 7.29 4.41 6.86
N TYR A 60 7.59 5.02 5.70
CA TYR A 60 8.92 5.57 5.41
C TYR A 60 8.92 7.08 5.17
N GLN A 61 7.76 7.71 4.95
CA GLN A 61 7.61 9.14 4.68
C GLN A 61 8.48 9.62 3.50
N LEU A 62 8.58 8.78 2.45
CA LEU A 62 9.48 9.00 1.32
C LEU A 62 8.83 9.75 0.16
N LEU A 63 7.51 9.67 0.02
CA LEU A 63 6.81 10.23 -1.13
C LEU A 63 6.11 11.53 -0.77
N ASP A 64 6.26 12.55 -1.63
CA ASP A 64 5.55 13.82 -1.52
C ASP A 64 4.19 13.79 -2.27
N ARG A 65 3.80 12.62 -2.79
CA ARG A 65 2.51 12.36 -3.40
C ARG A 65 1.61 11.54 -2.50
N PHE A 66 0.32 11.75 -2.57
CA PHE A 66 -0.64 10.87 -1.92
C PHE A 66 -0.68 9.49 -2.60
N SER A 67 -0.73 8.44 -1.80
CA SER A 67 -0.94 7.07 -2.23
C SER A 67 -2.02 6.45 -1.34
N GLU A 68 -2.98 5.76 -1.95
CA GLU A 68 -4.25 5.40 -1.31
C GLU A 68 -4.56 3.91 -1.31
N ASP A 69 -3.90 3.12 -2.18
CA ASP A 69 -4.12 1.69 -2.29
C ASP A 69 -3.41 0.95 -1.15
N ILE A 70 -4.09 -0.01 -0.54
CA ILE A 70 -3.53 -0.86 0.51
C ILE A 70 -3.04 -2.15 -0.13
N ASP A 71 -1.74 -2.22 -0.40
CA ASP A 71 -1.08 -3.39 -0.97
C ASP A 71 -0.62 -4.33 0.14
N LEU A 72 -1.13 -5.55 0.16
CA LEU A 72 -0.81 -6.54 1.17
C LEU A 72 -0.18 -7.80 0.57
N SER A 73 0.78 -8.33 1.28
CA SER A 73 1.28 -9.68 1.09
C SER A 73 1.25 -10.43 2.41
N TYR A 74 1.64 -11.68 2.36
CA TYR A 74 1.58 -12.58 3.51
C TYR A 74 2.88 -13.38 3.57
N THR A 75 3.50 -13.46 4.75
CA THR A 75 4.76 -14.20 4.89
C THR A 75 4.54 -15.72 4.88
N ALA A 76 5.61 -16.47 4.58
CA ALA A 76 5.55 -17.92 4.55
C ALA A 76 5.89 -18.57 5.90
N GLU A 77 6.24 -17.80 6.93
CA GLU A 77 6.78 -18.31 8.19
C GLU A 77 5.78 -19.11 9.01
N SER A 78 4.49 -18.92 8.78
CA SER A 78 3.42 -19.61 9.50
C SER A 78 3.26 -21.10 9.17
N GLY A 79 3.95 -21.63 8.14
CA GLY A 79 3.76 -23.00 7.65
C GLY A 79 2.34 -23.31 7.14
N VAL A 80 1.47 -22.31 7.01
CA VAL A 80 0.08 -22.46 6.57
C VAL A 80 0.03 -22.80 5.09
N PRO A 81 -0.70 -23.84 4.65
CA PRO A 81 -0.88 -24.16 3.24
C PRO A 81 -1.42 -22.96 2.44
N GLY A 82 -0.95 -22.76 1.20
CA GLY A 82 -1.25 -21.60 0.39
C GLY A 82 -2.75 -21.24 0.30
N ASP A 83 -3.63 -22.20 0.09
CA ASP A 83 -5.08 -21.98 -0.03
C ASP A 83 -5.74 -21.65 1.33
N SER A 84 -5.24 -22.19 2.43
CA SER A 84 -5.71 -21.83 3.77
C SER A 84 -5.38 -20.38 4.08
N ARG A 85 -4.14 -19.96 3.80
CA ARG A 85 -3.66 -18.59 3.97
C ARG A 85 -4.47 -17.58 3.14
N LYS A 86 -4.72 -17.90 1.86
CA LYS A 86 -5.56 -17.06 1.00
C LYS A 86 -6.98 -16.89 1.53
N ARG A 87 -7.57 -17.97 2.10
CA ARG A 87 -8.90 -17.90 2.75
C ARG A 87 -8.88 -17.05 4.01
N GLN A 88 -7.84 -17.18 4.85
CA GLN A 88 -7.68 -16.36 6.05
C GLN A 88 -7.55 -14.87 5.68
N LEU A 89 -6.73 -14.54 4.68
CA LEU A 89 -6.57 -13.19 4.20
C LEU A 89 -7.90 -12.60 3.69
N LYS A 90 -8.63 -13.35 2.85
CA LYS A 90 -9.97 -12.91 2.41
C LYS A 90 -10.91 -12.71 3.61
N LYS A 91 -10.96 -13.65 4.55
CA LYS A 91 -11.81 -13.54 5.75
C LYS A 91 -11.46 -12.30 6.59
N ALA A 92 -10.17 -12.02 6.77
CA ALA A 92 -9.73 -10.85 7.51
C ALA A 92 -10.13 -9.54 6.81
N VAL A 93 -9.96 -9.44 5.47
CA VAL A 93 -10.41 -8.26 4.71
C VAL A 93 -11.92 -8.05 4.87
N LEU A 94 -12.74 -9.11 4.69
CA LEU A 94 -14.20 -9.01 4.84
C LEU A 94 -14.61 -8.60 6.25
N SER A 95 -13.98 -9.20 7.28
CA SER A 95 -14.26 -8.86 8.68
C SER A 95 -13.88 -7.42 9.00
N THR A 96 -12.73 -6.96 8.51
CA THR A 96 -12.27 -5.57 8.69
C THR A 96 -13.24 -4.58 8.05
N MET A 97 -13.67 -4.81 6.81
CA MET A 97 -14.62 -3.90 6.16
C MET A 97 -15.95 -3.83 6.91
N ASN A 98 -16.45 -4.97 7.41
CA ASN A 98 -17.66 -5.01 8.23
C ASN A 98 -17.50 -4.27 9.56
N GLU A 99 -16.33 -4.33 10.21
CA GLU A 99 -16.06 -3.64 11.50
C GLU A 99 -15.95 -2.11 11.37
N ILE A 100 -15.60 -1.63 10.18
CA ILE A 100 -15.52 -0.20 9.88
C ILE A 100 -16.70 0.28 9.03
N ASP A 101 -17.77 -0.51 8.98
CA ASP A 101 -19.04 -0.23 8.27
C ASP A 101 -18.84 0.15 6.79
N LEU A 102 -17.95 -0.56 6.10
CA LEU A 102 -17.73 -0.40 4.67
C LEU A 102 -18.19 -1.63 3.88
N ASP A 103 -19.00 -1.40 2.87
CA ASP A 103 -19.48 -2.44 1.97
C ASP A 103 -18.52 -2.68 0.82
N ILE A 104 -18.13 -3.94 0.61
CA ILE A 104 -17.32 -4.31 -0.55
C ILE A 104 -18.21 -4.36 -1.80
N THR A 105 -17.92 -3.50 -2.76
CA THR A 105 -18.73 -3.30 -3.97
C THR A 105 -18.48 -4.32 -5.07
N ASN A 106 -17.36 -5.05 -5.01
CA ASN A 106 -16.95 -6.03 -6.03
C ASN A 106 -16.69 -7.43 -5.48
N LEU A 107 -17.46 -7.87 -4.50
CA LEU A 107 -17.26 -9.16 -3.84
C LEU A 107 -17.34 -10.37 -4.81
N ASP A 108 -18.16 -10.27 -5.81
CA ASP A 108 -18.37 -11.26 -6.88
C ASP A 108 -17.13 -11.45 -7.77
N GLU A 109 -16.25 -10.46 -7.87
CA GLU A 109 -14.99 -10.53 -8.60
C GLU A 109 -13.87 -11.22 -7.80
N THR A 110 -14.01 -11.32 -6.47
CA THR A 110 -12.98 -11.85 -5.58
C THR A 110 -13.10 -13.35 -5.37
N ARG A 111 -11.98 -14.08 -5.33
CA ARG A 111 -11.94 -15.53 -5.15
C ARG A 111 -10.92 -15.95 -4.11
N SER A 112 -11.33 -16.84 -3.21
CA SER A 112 -10.51 -17.28 -2.06
C SER A 112 -9.22 -18.01 -2.43
N ARG A 113 -9.10 -18.55 -3.66
CA ARG A 113 -7.93 -19.33 -4.09
C ARG A 113 -7.00 -18.59 -5.06
N ARG A 114 -7.32 -17.35 -5.43
CA ARG A 114 -6.45 -16.57 -6.31
C ARG A 114 -5.22 -16.05 -5.56
N ASN A 115 -4.11 -15.95 -6.27
CA ASN A 115 -2.90 -15.30 -5.74
C ASN A 115 -3.05 -13.79 -5.63
N TYR A 116 -3.93 -13.20 -6.43
CA TYR A 116 -4.25 -11.78 -6.43
C TYR A 116 -5.76 -11.58 -6.28
N ASN A 117 -6.14 -10.69 -5.39
CA ASN A 117 -7.48 -10.13 -5.30
C ASN A 117 -7.37 -8.61 -5.07
N CYS A 118 -8.34 -7.89 -5.65
CA CYS A 118 -8.57 -6.47 -5.42
C CYS A 118 -9.96 -6.32 -4.81
N TYR A 119 -10.03 -5.76 -3.61
CA TYR A 119 -11.28 -5.47 -2.91
C TYR A 119 -11.52 -3.96 -2.97
N ARG A 120 -12.73 -3.57 -3.35
CA ARG A 120 -13.16 -2.17 -3.44
C ARG A 120 -14.28 -1.96 -2.44
N ALA A 121 -14.10 -0.98 -1.55
CA ALA A 121 -15.07 -0.67 -0.52
C ALA A 121 -15.37 0.84 -0.53
N ALA A 122 -16.62 1.20 -0.80
CA ALA A 122 -17.04 2.60 -0.84
C ALA A 122 -17.34 3.12 0.57
N TYR A 123 -17.02 4.39 0.80
CA TYR A 123 -17.40 5.12 2.00
C TYR A 123 -18.15 6.41 1.66
N SER A 124 -18.98 6.88 2.60
CA SER A 124 -19.71 8.14 2.43
C SER A 124 -18.79 9.32 2.72
N SER A 125 -18.27 9.96 1.68
CA SER A 125 -17.37 11.10 1.81
C SER A 125 -18.11 12.41 2.10
N MET A 126 -17.53 13.23 2.99
CA MET A 126 -17.98 14.59 3.24
C MET A 126 -17.73 15.55 2.05
N TYR A 127 -16.81 15.18 1.16
CA TYR A 127 -16.37 15.98 0.02
C TYR A 127 -17.02 15.58 -1.30
N GLY A 128 -17.92 14.57 -1.27
CA GLY A 128 -18.55 14.04 -2.46
C GLY A 128 -17.59 13.23 -3.35
N GLN A 129 -17.98 13.03 -4.60
CA GLN A 129 -17.14 12.38 -5.61
C GLN A 129 -16.22 13.38 -6.30
N SER A 130 -15.00 12.97 -6.53
CA SER A 130 -14.01 13.73 -7.30
C SER A 130 -13.36 12.78 -8.32
N ASP A 131 -13.06 13.30 -9.51
CA ASP A 131 -12.38 12.52 -10.56
C ASP A 131 -10.94 12.15 -10.17
N ILE A 132 -10.35 12.90 -9.24
CA ILE A 132 -8.96 12.72 -8.81
C ILE A 132 -8.87 11.72 -7.65
N LEU A 133 -9.80 11.77 -6.69
CA LEU A 133 -9.81 10.94 -5.49
C LEU A 133 -11.21 10.40 -5.25
N LYS A 134 -11.41 9.12 -5.54
CA LYS A 134 -12.70 8.45 -5.34
C LYS A 134 -12.89 8.12 -3.85
N PRO A 135 -14.13 8.24 -3.31
CA PRO A 135 -14.47 7.80 -1.95
C PRO A 135 -14.60 6.28 -1.87
N GLU A 136 -13.53 5.60 -2.20
CA GLU A 136 -13.42 4.14 -2.27
C GLU A 136 -12.08 3.71 -1.71
N LEU A 137 -12.06 2.73 -0.83
CA LEU A 137 -10.83 2.04 -0.44
C LEU A 137 -10.53 0.92 -1.42
N VAL A 138 -9.28 0.80 -1.79
CA VAL A 138 -8.77 -0.33 -2.58
C VAL A 138 -7.80 -1.13 -1.71
N VAL A 139 -8.12 -2.40 -1.48
CA VAL A 139 -7.22 -3.34 -0.80
C VAL A 139 -6.81 -4.42 -1.79
N GLU A 140 -5.53 -4.43 -2.13
CA GLU A 140 -4.94 -5.43 -3.02
C GLU A 140 -4.18 -6.46 -2.20
N THR A 141 -4.43 -7.73 -2.47
CA THR A 141 -3.72 -8.83 -1.81
C THR A 141 -2.97 -9.66 -2.85
N TYR A 142 -1.67 -9.83 -2.66
CA TYR A 142 -0.84 -10.63 -3.57
C TYR A 142 0.10 -11.55 -2.80
N VAL A 143 -0.09 -12.86 -2.97
CA VAL A 143 0.60 -13.91 -2.19
C VAL A 143 1.49 -14.83 -3.02
N ALA A 144 1.71 -14.52 -4.30
CA ALA A 144 2.55 -15.33 -5.18
C ALA A 144 4.06 -15.06 -5.00
N LEU A 145 4.43 -13.91 -4.45
CA LEU A 145 5.81 -13.52 -4.17
C LEU A 145 5.98 -13.27 -2.68
N LEU A 146 7.08 -13.79 -2.12
CA LEU A 146 7.45 -13.52 -0.73
C LEU A 146 7.94 -12.07 -0.61
N PRO A 147 7.47 -11.31 0.37
CA PRO A 147 7.73 -9.86 0.48
C PRO A 147 9.02 -9.51 1.24
N PHE A 148 9.98 -10.42 1.39
CA PHE A 148 11.23 -10.19 2.12
C PHE A 148 12.27 -9.39 1.34
N PRO A 149 13.13 -8.64 2.05
CA PRO A 149 13.14 -8.40 3.48
C PRO A 149 12.03 -7.47 3.97
N THR A 150 11.69 -7.57 5.26
CA THR A 150 10.68 -6.76 5.93
C THR A 150 11.24 -6.06 7.16
N ALA A 151 10.55 -5.03 7.64
CA ALA A 151 10.89 -4.31 8.86
C ALA A 151 9.63 -3.88 9.62
N ARG A 152 9.72 -3.78 10.95
CA ARG A 152 8.67 -3.18 11.78
C ARG A 152 8.70 -1.67 11.62
N ARG A 153 7.53 -1.06 11.39
CA ARG A 153 7.37 0.38 11.18
C ARG A 153 6.13 0.90 11.87
N MET A 154 6.24 2.12 12.39
CA MET A 154 5.10 2.84 12.95
C MET A 154 4.26 3.45 11.84
N VAL A 155 2.95 3.37 11.99
CA VAL A 155 1.95 4.00 11.11
C VAL A 155 1.09 4.92 11.94
N ASP A 156 0.83 6.11 11.43
CA ASP A 156 -0.09 7.09 11.99
C ASP A 156 -1.01 7.67 10.90
N ASN A 157 -1.95 8.55 11.29
CA ASN A 157 -2.80 9.30 10.37
C ASN A 157 -2.66 10.82 10.59
N TYR A 158 -3.14 11.59 9.61
CA TYR A 158 -3.06 13.05 9.67
C TYR A 158 -3.88 13.64 10.83
N ILE A 159 -5.01 13.03 11.21
CA ILE A 159 -5.81 13.48 12.36
C ILE A 159 -5.02 13.33 13.66
N TYR A 160 -4.32 12.19 13.85
CA TYR A 160 -3.44 12.03 15.00
C TYR A 160 -2.32 13.09 15.03
N ARG A 161 -1.67 13.35 13.88
CA ARG A 161 -0.62 14.38 13.79
C ARG A 161 -1.13 15.76 14.19
N PHE A 162 -2.33 16.11 13.75
CA PHE A 162 -3.03 17.33 14.15
C PHE A 162 -3.31 17.34 15.65
N LEU A 163 -3.96 16.31 16.19
CA LEU A 163 -4.29 16.21 17.62
C LEU A 163 -3.05 16.30 18.52
N ARG A 164 -1.94 15.67 18.12
CA ARG A 164 -0.65 15.78 18.82
C ARG A 164 -0.15 17.22 18.83
N LYS A 165 -0.27 17.94 17.71
CA LYS A 165 0.19 19.33 17.58
C LYS A 165 -0.60 20.29 18.46
N ILE A 166 -1.88 20.06 18.65
CA ILE A 166 -2.75 20.87 19.51
C ILE A 166 -2.90 20.33 20.94
N ASN A 167 -2.08 19.33 21.34
CA ASN A 167 -2.08 18.68 22.66
C ASN A 167 -3.43 18.06 23.06
N ARG A 168 -4.16 17.46 22.11
CA ARG A 168 -5.44 16.78 22.32
C ARG A 168 -5.34 15.25 22.10
N LEU A 169 -4.36 14.64 22.76
CA LEU A 169 -4.18 13.18 22.70
C LEU A 169 -5.34 12.41 23.36
N ASP A 170 -6.08 13.05 24.26
CA ASP A 170 -7.34 12.52 24.81
C ASP A 170 -8.33 12.11 23.72
N LEU A 171 -8.44 12.90 22.65
CA LEU A 171 -9.28 12.57 21.49
C LEU A 171 -8.68 11.45 20.63
N ALA A 172 -7.35 11.39 20.53
CA ALA A 172 -6.69 10.31 19.81
C ALA A 172 -6.94 8.95 20.51
N GLU A 173 -6.90 8.91 21.83
CA GLU A 173 -7.24 7.72 22.62
C GLU A 173 -8.74 7.38 22.50
N LYS A 174 -9.62 8.37 22.66
CA LYS A 174 -11.08 8.19 22.58
C LYS A 174 -11.49 7.50 21.27
N TYR A 175 -10.90 7.92 20.15
CA TYR A 175 -11.27 7.45 18.82
C TYR A 175 -10.31 6.41 18.22
N ASP A 176 -9.41 5.86 19.05
CA ASP A 176 -8.46 4.82 18.66
C ASP A 176 -7.56 5.21 17.48
N LEU A 177 -7.07 6.45 17.47
CA LEU A 177 -6.23 7.04 16.41
C LEU A 177 -4.73 6.99 16.73
N LEU A 178 -4.33 6.38 17.86
CA LEU A 178 -2.93 6.28 18.25
C LEU A 178 -2.12 5.51 17.20
N PRO A 179 -0.83 5.85 17.01
CA PRO A 179 0.06 5.12 16.13
C PRO A 179 0.18 3.66 16.55
N PHE A 180 0.35 2.80 15.58
CA PHE A 180 0.55 1.37 15.77
C PHE A 180 1.70 0.85 14.92
N GLU A 181 2.23 -0.31 15.29
CA GLU A 181 3.32 -0.95 14.58
C GLU A 181 2.81 -1.96 13.58
N ILE A 182 3.42 -1.98 12.37
CA ILE A 182 3.09 -2.91 11.30
C ILE A 182 4.36 -3.50 10.68
N THR A 183 4.28 -4.71 10.17
CA THR A 183 5.34 -5.27 9.32
C THR A 183 5.21 -4.71 7.92
N ALA A 184 6.23 -4.00 7.44
CA ALA A 184 6.30 -3.43 6.10
C ALA A 184 7.45 -4.03 5.29
N GLN A 185 7.27 -4.11 3.97
CA GLN A 185 8.34 -4.43 3.04
C GLN A 185 9.40 -3.33 3.09
N THR A 186 10.71 -3.70 3.07
CA THR A 186 11.77 -2.69 3.10
C THR A 186 11.82 -1.85 1.82
N ILE A 187 12.47 -0.68 1.91
CA ILE A 187 12.58 0.23 0.76
C ILE A 187 13.43 -0.38 -0.36
N GLU A 188 14.48 -1.14 -0.02
CA GLU A 188 15.35 -1.86 -0.97
C GLU A 188 14.52 -2.89 -1.77
N ARG A 189 13.71 -3.68 -1.08
CA ARG A 189 12.84 -4.64 -1.75
C ARG A 189 11.78 -3.94 -2.61
N THR A 190 11.21 -2.86 -2.12
CA THR A 190 10.23 -2.07 -2.88
C THR A 190 10.86 -1.45 -4.13
N LEU A 191 12.13 -0.99 -4.04
CA LEU A 191 12.91 -0.54 -5.20
C LEU A 191 12.99 -1.63 -6.27
N VAL A 192 13.44 -2.81 -5.87
CA VAL A 192 13.62 -3.95 -6.80
C VAL A 192 12.29 -4.35 -7.44
N ASP A 193 11.22 -4.45 -6.65
CA ASP A 193 9.89 -4.77 -7.18
C ASP A 193 9.38 -3.73 -8.18
N LYS A 194 9.63 -2.43 -7.95
CA LYS A 194 9.24 -1.35 -8.87
C LYS A 194 10.05 -1.35 -10.16
N ILE A 195 11.35 -1.63 -10.09
CA ILE A 195 12.20 -1.78 -11.28
C ILE A 195 11.67 -2.91 -12.17
N PHE A 196 11.43 -4.09 -11.61
CA PHE A 196 10.84 -5.19 -12.39
C PHE A 196 9.44 -4.85 -12.91
N ALA A 197 8.63 -4.17 -12.11
CA ALA A 197 7.26 -3.81 -12.52
C ALA A 197 7.23 -2.88 -13.74
N ILE A 198 8.07 -1.84 -13.79
CA ILE A 198 8.11 -0.94 -14.96
C ILE A 198 8.60 -1.67 -16.22
N CYS A 199 9.57 -2.58 -16.06
CA CYS A 199 10.03 -3.43 -17.18
C CYS A 199 8.93 -4.39 -17.65
N ASP A 200 8.21 -5.02 -16.72
CA ASP A 200 7.07 -5.90 -17.04
C ASP A 200 5.97 -5.12 -17.78
N TYR A 201 5.62 -3.90 -17.31
CA TYR A 201 4.62 -3.05 -17.94
C TYR A 201 5.07 -2.58 -19.34
N TYR A 202 6.35 -2.22 -19.50
CA TYR A 202 6.89 -1.86 -20.80
C TYR A 202 6.75 -3.02 -21.81
N MET A 203 7.19 -4.22 -21.43
CA MET A 203 7.08 -5.42 -22.26
C MET A 203 5.63 -5.82 -22.59
N GLN A 204 4.67 -5.40 -21.75
CA GLN A 204 3.23 -5.65 -21.94
C GLN A 204 2.50 -4.49 -22.65
N GLY A 205 3.20 -3.43 -23.06
CA GLY A 205 2.59 -2.25 -23.71
C GLY A 205 1.73 -1.37 -22.80
N LYS A 206 2.00 -1.35 -21.48
CA LYS A 206 1.24 -0.60 -20.46
C LYS A 206 2.00 0.65 -19.99
N ALA A 207 2.37 1.53 -20.90
CA ALA A 207 3.23 2.69 -20.63
C ALA A 207 2.63 3.68 -19.61
N GLU A 208 1.31 3.81 -19.54
CA GLU A 208 0.60 4.72 -18.62
C GLU A 208 0.90 4.48 -17.14
N ARG A 209 1.47 3.35 -16.79
CA ARG A 209 1.86 3.01 -15.42
C ARG A 209 3.29 3.42 -15.05
N HIS A 210 4.08 3.87 -15.99
CA HIS A 210 5.50 4.14 -15.78
C HIS A 210 5.77 5.34 -14.87
N SER A 211 5.08 6.46 -15.07
CA SER A 211 5.39 7.73 -14.41
C SER A 211 5.38 7.65 -12.89
N ARG A 212 4.37 7.01 -12.29
CA ARG A 212 4.31 6.85 -10.83
C ARG A 212 5.45 5.98 -10.30
N HIS A 213 5.76 4.88 -10.98
CA HIS A 213 6.84 3.98 -10.55
C HIS A 213 8.21 4.64 -10.69
N LEU A 214 8.46 5.41 -11.76
CA LEU A 214 9.71 6.14 -11.94
C LEU A 214 9.90 7.21 -10.85
N TYR A 215 8.85 7.95 -10.51
CA TYR A 215 8.90 8.89 -9.40
C TYR A 215 9.24 8.19 -8.07
N ASP A 216 8.58 7.06 -7.78
CA ASP A 216 8.83 6.32 -6.55
C ASP A 216 10.27 5.75 -6.53
N ILE A 217 10.77 5.22 -7.65
CA ILE A 217 12.15 4.74 -7.79
C ILE A 217 13.13 5.90 -7.51
N PHE A 218 12.91 7.07 -8.12
CA PHE A 218 13.74 8.26 -7.88
C PHE A 218 13.81 8.60 -6.39
N LYS A 219 12.66 8.67 -5.71
CA LYS A 219 12.60 8.96 -4.27
C LYS A 219 13.28 7.89 -3.39
N ILE A 220 13.14 6.63 -3.73
CA ILE A 220 13.79 5.54 -3.01
C ILE A 220 15.32 5.61 -3.20
N MET A 221 15.80 5.88 -4.42
CA MET A 221 17.23 5.97 -4.73
C MET A 221 17.95 7.09 -3.95
N GLU A 222 17.23 8.12 -3.45
CA GLU A 222 17.80 9.11 -2.55
C GLU A 222 18.19 8.54 -1.17
N LYS A 223 17.69 7.34 -0.81
CA LYS A 223 17.87 6.71 0.52
C LYS A 223 18.57 5.36 0.46
N VAL A 224 18.46 4.64 -0.63
CA VAL A 224 19.03 3.29 -0.80
C VAL A 224 20.47 3.41 -1.31
N GLN A 225 21.39 2.72 -0.64
CA GLN A 225 22.77 2.59 -1.09
C GLN A 225 22.92 1.37 -2.00
N ILE A 226 23.77 1.49 -3.01
CA ILE A 226 24.11 0.38 -3.90
C ILE A 226 25.19 -0.45 -3.22
N THR A 227 24.80 -1.62 -2.71
CA THR A 227 25.67 -2.53 -1.96
C THR A 227 25.61 -3.96 -2.55
N ASP A 228 26.50 -4.83 -2.10
CA ASP A 228 26.47 -6.24 -2.49
C ASP A 228 25.20 -6.95 -1.98
N GLU A 229 24.66 -6.52 -0.85
CA GLU A 229 23.39 -7.03 -0.32
C GLU A 229 22.21 -6.65 -1.23
N LEU A 230 22.20 -5.44 -1.79
CA LEU A 230 21.20 -5.05 -2.78
C LEU A 230 21.34 -5.88 -4.06
N ALA A 231 22.55 -6.13 -4.53
CA ALA A 231 22.79 -6.98 -5.71
C ALA A 231 22.32 -8.44 -5.47
N ALA A 232 22.58 -8.99 -4.28
CA ALA A 232 22.06 -10.30 -3.88
C ALA A 232 20.53 -10.32 -3.83
N LEU A 233 19.90 -9.27 -3.27
CA LEU A 233 18.46 -9.13 -3.24
C LEU A 233 17.84 -9.06 -4.64
N ILE A 234 18.43 -8.29 -5.56
CA ILE A 234 17.99 -8.25 -6.98
C ILE A 234 18.00 -9.64 -7.59
N SER A 235 19.07 -10.40 -7.37
CA SER A 235 19.22 -11.75 -7.92
C SER A 235 18.17 -12.70 -7.36
N GLU A 236 17.91 -12.64 -6.05
CA GLU A 236 16.91 -13.48 -5.38
C GLU A 236 15.49 -13.14 -5.87
N VAL A 237 15.15 -11.84 -5.92
CA VAL A 237 13.84 -11.38 -6.41
C VAL A 237 13.63 -11.78 -7.86
N ARG A 238 14.65 -11.65 -8.71
CA ARG A 238 14.60 -12.10 -10.11
C ARG A 238 14.29 -13.58 -10.19
N LYS A 239 14.97 -14.41 -9.39
CA LYS A 239 14.73 -15.86 -9.34
C LYS A 239 13.29 -16.19 -8.95
N GLN A 240 12.73 -15.52 -7.92
CA GLN A 240 11.35 -15.71 -7.53
C GLN A 240 10.38 -15.30 -8.64
N ARG A 241 10.58 -14.11 -9.25
CA ARG A 241 9.71 -13.58 -10.30
C ARG A 241 9.79 -14.38 -11.60
N SER A 242 10.95 -14.96 -11.92
CA SER A 242 11.13 -15.75 -13.14
C SER A 242 10.22 -16.98 -13.21
N THR A 243 9.71 -17.47 -12.10
CA THR A 243 8.74 -18.58 -12.05
C THR A 243 7.34 -18.17 -12.49
N LEU A 244 7.04 -16.89 -12.54
CA LEU A 244 5.72 -16.37 -12.85
C LEU A 244 5.62 -15.91 -14.31
N ALA A 245 4.54 -16.31 -14.98
CA ALA A 245 4.28 -15.89 -16.37
C ALA A 245 4.02 -14.39 -16.51
N VAL A 246 3.50 -13.75 -15.46
CA VAL A 246 3.19 -12.31 -15.43
C VAL A 246 4.41 -11.41 -15.24
N CYS A 247 5.62 -12.00 -15.06
CA CYS A 247 6.87 -11.29 -14.85
C CYS A 247 7.87 -11.58 -15.99
N PRO A 248 7.62 -11.12 -17.22
CA PRO A 248 8.47 -11.40 -18.37
C PRO A 248 9.87 -10.81 -18.23
N SER A 249 10.04 -9.67 -17.59
CA SER A 249 11.34 -9.00 -17.40
C SER A 249 12.32 -9.78 -16.51
N ALA A 250 11.82 -10.72 -15.70
CA ALA A 250 12.65 -11.52 -14.82
C ALA A 250 13.25 -12.78 -15.50
N LYS A 251 12.89 -13.09 -16.74
CA LYS A 251 13.39 -14.26 -17.46
C LYS A 251 14.90 -14.17 -17.73
N GLU A 252 15.59 -15.32 -17.85
CA GLU A 252 17.05 -15.40 -17.98
C GLU A 252 17.61 -14.66 -19.19
N ASN A 253 16.88 -14.70 -20.30
CA ASN A 253 17.28 -14.08 -21.57
C ASN A 253 16.91 -12.60 -21.68
N VAL A 254 16.43 -11.98 -20.62
CA VAL A 254 16.00 -10.57 -20.61
C VAL A 254 17.00 -9.70 -19.85
N CYS A 255 17.51 -8.67 -20.51
CA CYS A 255 18.36 -7.67 -19.89
C CYS A 255 17.48 -6.51 -19.38
N VAL A 256 17.32 -6.44 -18.05
CA VAL A 256 16.51 -5.37 -17.41
C VAL A 256 17.08 -3.99 -17.69
N THR A 257 18.41 -3.86 -17.74
CA THR A 257 19.09 -2.59 -18.00
C THR A 257 18.76 -2.06 -19.38
N ASP A 258 18.73 -2.93 -20.40
CA ASP A 258 18.40 -2.50 -21.77
C ASP A 258 16.97 -1.98 -21.87
N ILE A 259 16.02 -2.66 -21.17
CA ILE A 259 14.63 -2.21 -21.09
C ILE A 259 14.53 -0.85 -20.41
N LEU A 260 15.27 -0.61 -19.33
CA LEU A 260 15.26 0.68 -18.63
C LEU A 260 15.81 1.79 -19.54
N TYR A 261 16.88 1.53 -20.30
CA TYR A 261 17.38 2.49 -21.29
C TYR A 261 16.35 2.81 -22.37
N GLU A 262 15.66 1.79 -22.91
CA GLU A 262 14.60 2.01 -23.89
C GLU A 262 13.43 2.83 -23.32
N ILE A 263 13.01 2.57 -22.07
CA ILE A 263 11.96 3.34 -21.38
C ILE A 263 12.35 4.83 -21.32
N ILE A 264 13.61 5.10 -20.96
CA ILE A 264 14.13 6.47 -20.84
C ILE A 264 14.24 7.14 -22.22
N GLU A 265 14.87 6.49 -23.19
CA GLU A 265 15.07 7.03 -24.53
C GLU A 265 13.76 7.31 -25.28
N LYS A 266 12.77 6.42 -25.13
CA LYS A 266 11.46 6.57 -25.78
C LYS A 266 10.50 7.46 -24.98
N GLU A 267 10.91 7.96 -23.82
CA GLU A 267 10.09 8.80 -22.94
C GLU A 267 8.68 8.22 -22.69
N THR A 268 8.57 6.90 -22.53
CA THR A 268 7.29 6.16 -22.41
C THR A 268 6.51 6.48 -21.12
N TYR A 269 7.07 7.32 -20.27
CA TYR A 269 6.50 7.75 -18.99
C TYR A 269 5.80 9.13 -19.05
N LYS A 270 5.78 9.79 -20.20
CA LYS A 270 5.15 11.12 -20.41
C LYS A 270 3.64 11.05 -20.52
#